data_7af8580579865dc4ddc4c595a090303f
#
_entry.id   7af8580579865dc4ddc4c595a090303f
#
_cell.length_a   1.000
_cell.length_b   1.000
_cell.length_c   1.000
_cell.angle_alpha   90.00
_cell.angle_beta   90.00
_cell.angle_gamma   90.00
#
_symmetry.space_group_name_H-M   'P 1'
#
loop_
_entity.id
_entity.type
_entity.pdbx_description
1 polymer ?
#
loop_
_entity_poly.entity_id
_entity_poly.type
_entity_poly.pdbx_seq_one_letter_code
_entity_poly.pdbx_strand_id
1 'polypeptide(L)'
;MKAVVIARFGGPEVLEVRDVPQPQPGPGEVVVRVEAVGVNFADTLTTRGVYSGMPSPPFIAGREFAGVVEGSGERVMGYVQWGAAAEKIASKPEMLWQQPAGWDSVQSAAFPVNFLTAYLAYWKAGITPDAMEKSNNI
;
A
#
# COMPACT_ATOMS: atom_id res chain seq x y z
N MET A 1 -5.14 17.67 -5.47
CA MET A 1 -5.36 16.83 -4.29
C MET A 1 -4.18 16.93 -3.34
N LYS A 2 -4.40 16.66 -2.05
CA LYS A 2 -3.31 16.61 -1.06
C LYS A 2 -2.58 15.26 -1.14
N ALA A 3 -1.25 15.31 -0.97
CA ALA A 3 -0.43 14.11 -0.85
C ALA A 3 0.78 14.37 0.08
N VAL A 4 1.29 13.32 0.70
CA VAL A 4 2.55 13.35 1.46
C VAL A 4 3.69 13.03 0.50
N VAL A 5 4.56 14.00 0.28
CA VAL A 5 5.66 13.93 -0.69
C VAL A 5 7.00 13.82 0.05
N ILE A 6 7.82 12.87 -0.37
CA ILE A 6 9.24 12.82 -0.02
C ILE A 6 9.94 13.83 -0.91
N ALA A 7 10.25 15.01 -0.37
CA ALA A 7 10.80 16.13 -1.14
C ALA A 7 12.29 15.94 -1.46
N ARG A 8 13.02 15.28 -0.58
CA ARG A 8 14.42 14.86 -0.67
C ARG A 8 14.65 13.66 0.25
N PHE A 9 15.75 12.98 0.15
CA PHE A 9 16.09 11.94 1.13
C PHE A 9 16.54 12.53 2.47
N GLY A 10 16.13 11.89 3.59
CA GLY A 10 16.43 12.35 4.94
C GLY A 10 15.60 11.64 6.00
N GLY A 11 15.42 12.26 7.15
CA GLY A 11 14.53 11.81 8.22
C GLY A 11 13.08 12.23 7.98
N PRO A 12 12.22 12.13 9.01
CA PRO A 12 10.80 12.50 8.89
C PRO A 12 10.57 13.97 8.48
N GLU A 13 11.52 14.84 8.72
CA GLU A 13 11.48 16.27 8.38
C GLU A 13 11.46 16.58 6.88
N VAL A 14 11.69 15.57 6.04
CA VAL A 14 11.65 15.75 4.57
C VAL A 14 10.29 15.43 3.97
N LEU A 15 9.34 14.98 4.80
CA LEU A 15 7.97 14.72 4.39
C LEU A 15 7.18 16.03 4.36
N GLU A 16 6.59 16.33 3.22
CA GLU A 16 5.82 17.54 3.02
C GLU A 16 4.40 17.22 2.52
N VAL A 17 3.40 17.85 3.10
CA VAL A 17 2.05 17.83 2.52
C VAL A 17 1.99 18.85 1.40
N ARG A 18 1.77 18.37 0.17
CA ARG A 18 1.72 19.21 -1.03
C ARG A 18 0.41 19.05 -1.78
N ASP A 19 0.05 20.07 -2.51
CA ASP A 19 -0.95 19.97 -3.58
C ASP A 19 -0.29 19.37 -4.81
N VAL A 20 -0.84 18.28 -5.31
CA VAL A 20 -0.39 17.56 -6.49
C VAL A 20 -1.56 17.37 -7.48
N PRO A 21 -1.30 17.18 -8.78
CA PRO A 21 -2.35 16.81 -9.73
C PRO A 21 -3.09 15.55 -9.29
N GLN A 22 -4.37 15.44 -9.66
CA GLN A 22 -5.11 14.19 -9.47
C GLN A 22 -4.53 13.09 -10.37
N PRO A 23 -4.55 11.82 -9.93
CA PRO A 23 -4.09 10.72 -10.73
C PRO A 23 -4.94 10.59 -12.00
N GLN A 24 -4.28 10.34 -13.12
CA GLN A 24 -4.94 10.02 -14.39
C GLN A 24 -4.83 8.50 -14.56
N PRO A 25 -5.94 7.75 -14.44
CA PRO A 25 -5.89 6.30 -14.58
C PRO A 25 -5.49 5.92 -16.02
N GLY A 26 -4.55 5.00 -16.12
CA GLY A 26 -4.18 4.37 -17.38
C GLY A 26 -5.22 3.32 -17.82
N PRO A 27 -5.02 2.70 -19.00
CA PRO A 27 -5.91 1.64 -19.48
C PRO A 27 -6.06 0.51 -18.45
N GLY A 28 -7.30 0.24 -18.06
CA GLY A 28 -7.64 -0.81 -17.09
C GLY A 28 -7.39 -0.45 -15.62
N GLU A 29 -6.92 0.73 -15.31
CA GLU A 29 -6.81 1.21 -13.94
C GLU A 29 -8.10 1.85 -13.44
N VAL A 30 -8.29 1.80 -12.14
CA VAL A 30 -9.37 2.48 -11.43
C VAL A 30 -8.80 3.51 -10.47
N VAL A 31 -9.59 4.55 -10.18
CA VAL A 31 -9.24 5.54 -9.15
C VAL A 31 -9.85 5.11 -7.82
N VAL A 32 -9.04 5.07 -6.79
CA VAL A 32 -9.49 4.82 -5.41
C VAL A 32 -9.37 6.13 -4.62
N ARG A 33 -10.46 6.55 -4.00
CA ARG A 33 -10.47 7.58 -2.98
C ARG A 33 -9.95 6.96 -1.68
N VAL A 34 -8.78 7.37 -1.26
CA VAL A 34 -8.09 6.81 -0.10
C VAL A 34 -8.71 7.34 1.20
N GLU A 35 -8.97 6.44 2.14
CA GLU A 35 -9.52 6.74 3.46
C GLU A 35 -8.51 6.49 4.58
N ALA A 36 -7.57 5.56 4.37
CA ALA A 36 -6.49 5.25 5.30
C ALA A 36 -5.24 4.74 4.55
N VAL A 37 -4.08 4.99 5.13
CA VAL A 37 -2.77 4.56 4.64
C VAL A 37 -2.04 3.85 5.76
N GLY A 38 -1.46 2.68 5.48
CA GLY A 38 -0.56 1.99 6.40
C GLY A 38 0.85 2.58 6.32
N VAL A 39 1.53 2.60 7.46
CA VAL A 39 2.93 3.04 7.56
C VAL A 39 3.78 1.88 8.01
N ASN A 40 4.83 1.57 7.25
CA ASN A 40 5.69 0.42 7.44
C ASN A 40 7.14 0.81 7.70
N PHE A 41 7.94 -0.11 8.23
CA PHE A 41 9.38 0.08 8.37
C PHE A 41 10.04 0.41 7.01
N ALA A 42 9.57 -0.21 5.93
CA ALA A 42 10.04 0.07 4.58
C ALA A 42 9.88 1.55 4.16
N ASP A 43 8.86 2.24 4.65
CA ASP A 43 8.65 3.66 4.36
C ASP A 43 9.73 4.53 5.01
N THR A 44 10.22 4.14 6.19
CA THR A 44 11.34 4.83 6.85
C THR A 44 12.65 4.66 6.07
N LEU A 45 12.87 3.50 5.47
CA LEU A 45 14.03 3.25 4.60
C LEU A 45 13.92 4.01 3.28
N THR A 46 12.71 4.08 2.72
CA THR A 46 12.40 4.85 1.51
C THR A 46 12.68 6.33 1.72
N THR A 47 12.22 6.90 2.82
CA THR A 47 12.44 8.32 3.17
C THR A 47 13.92 8.63 3.31
N ARG A 48 14.72 7.71 3.85
CA ARG A 48 16.18 7.86 4.00
C ARG A 48 16.98 7.60 2.73
N GLY A 49 16.36 7.13 1.66
CA GLY A 49 17.06 6.86 0.41
C GLY A 49 17.83 5.53 0.37
N VAL A 50 17.53 4.58 1.27
CA VAL A 50 18.25 3.29 1.36
C VAL A 50 17.41 2.09 0.94
N TYR A 51 16.16 2.29 0.51
CA TYR A 51 15.33 1.23 0.00
C TYR A 51 15.62 0.97 -1.49
N SER A 52 15.75 -0.30 -1.87
CA SER A 52 16.08 -0.67 -3.25
C SER A 52 14.96 -0.34 -4.25
N GLY A 53 15.31 0.16 -5.42
CA GLY A 53 14.41 0.38 -6.55
C GLY A 53 13.48 1.59 -6.41
N MET A 54 13.69 2.47 -5.42
CA MET A 54 12.87 3.67 -5.26
C MET A 54 13.19 4.74 -6.32
N PRO A 55 12.21 5.60 -6.65
CA PRO A 55 12.45 6.74 -7.55
C PRO A 55 13.32 7.80 -6.88
N SER A 56 13.85 8.71 -7.70
CA SER A 56 14.47 9.94 -7.18
C SER A 56 13.40 10.91 -6.68
N PRO A 57 13.61 11.59 -5.56
CA PRO A 57 12.70 12.64 -5.10
C PRO A 57 12.56 13.79 -6.12
N PRO A 58 11.39 14.50 -6.15
CA PRO A 58 10.26 14.30 -5.26
C PRO A 58 9.30 13.22 -5.75
N PHE A 59 8.71 12.45 -4.84
CA PHE A 59 7.65 11.49 -5.13
C PHE A 59 6.70 11.29 -3.95
N ILE A 60 5.50 10.77 -4.20
CA ILE A 60 4.49 10.53 -3.17
C ILE A 60 4.85 9.28 -2.37
N ALA A 61 4.82 9.39 -1.05
CA ALA A 61 5.12 8.32 -0.11
C ALA A 61 4.01 7.25 -0.04
N GLY A 62 4.25 6.19 0.75
CA GLY A 62 3.27 5.17 1.13
C GLY A 62 3.15 4.02 0.14
N ARG A 63 2.84 2.83 0.67
CA ARG A 63 2.82 1.57 -0.07
C ARG A 63 1.49 0.83 -0.01
N GLU A 64 0.72 1.02 1.05
CA GLU A 64 -0.55 0.36 1.26
C GLU A 64 -1.63 1.34 1.67
N PHE A 65 -2.84 1.03 1.31
CA PHE A 65 -3.99 1.90 1.54
C PHE A 65 -5.28 1.11 1.63
N ALA A 66 -6.32 1.77 2.13
CA ALA A 66 -7.69 1.33 1.98
C ALA A 66 -8.57 2.54 1.61
N GLY A 67 -9.66 2.26 0.91
CA GLY A 67 -10.56 3.31 0.45
C GLY A 67 -11.70 2.77 -0.39
N VAL A 68 -12.24 3.64 -1.23
CA VAL A 68 -13.42 3.37 -2.07
C VAL A 68 -13.09 3.61 -3.54
N VAL A 69 -13.37 2.66 -4.39
CA VAL A 69 -13.24 2.79 -5.85
C VAL A 69 -14.25 3.81 -6.36
N GLU A 70 -13.77 4.83 -7.07
CA GLU A 70 -14.65 5.82 -7.70
C GLU A 70 -15.50 5.16 -8.80
N GLY A 71 -16.77 5.48 -8.84
CA GLY A 71 -17.73 4.94 -9.80
C GLY A 71 -18.45 3.68 -9.31
N SER A 72 -17.74 2.64 -8.83
CA SER A 72 -18.39 1.43 -8.32
C SER A 72 -18.81 1.52 -6.85
N GLY A 73 -18.10 2.32 -6.04
CA GLY A 73 -18.32 2.40 -4.60
C GLY A 73 -17.78 1.20 -3.81
N GLU A 74 -17.05 0.30 -4.45
CA GLU A 74 -16.45 -0.86 -3.79
C GLU A 74 -15.40 -0.43 -2.76
N ARG A 75 -15.49 -1.01 -1.58
CA ARG A 75 -14.50 -0.81 -0.51
C ARG A 75 -13.34 -1.77 -0.70
N VAL A 76 -12.15 -1.22 -0.87
CA VAL A 76 -10.95 -1.99 -1.19
C VAL A 76 -9.78 -1.63 -0.28
N MET A 77 -8.88 -2.56 -0.13
CA MET A 77 -7.51 -2.34 0.33
C MET A 77 -6.55 -2.67 -0.80
N GLY A 78 -5.39 -2.05 -0.82
CA GLY A 78 -4.47 -2.23 -1.93
C GLY A 78 -3.01 -2.01 -1.57
N TYR A 79 -2.16 -2.48 -2.46
CA TYR A 79 -0.71 -2.29 -2.42
C TYR A 79 -0.24 -1.61 -3.68
N VAL A 80 0.69 -0.68 -3.51
CA VAL A 80 1.43 -0.03 -4.59
C VAL A 80 2.90 0.08 -4.22
N GLN A 81 3.74 0.24 -5.20
CA GLN A 81 5.16 0.42 -4.93
C GLN A 81 5.46 1.77 -4.26
N TRP A 82 4.74 2.83 -4.67
CA TRP A 82 4.79 4.20 -4.17
C TRP A 82 3.45 4.88 -4.41
N GLY A 83 3.17 5.95 -3.65
CA GLY A 83 2.07 6.84 -4.00
C GLY A 83 0.80 6.65 -3.19
N ALA A 84 0.76 5.74 -2.21
CA ALA A 84 -0.43 5.49 -1.41
C ALA A 84 -0.84 6.67 -0.51
N ALA A 85 0.12 7.50 -0.10
CA ALA A 85 -0.13 8.61 0.84
C ALA A 85 -0.67 9.87 0.12
N ALA A 86 -1.82 9.73 -0.53
CA ALA A 86 -2.54 10.78 -1.25
C ALA A 86 -4.05 10.61 -1.07
N GLU A 87 -4.83 11.66 -1.34
CA GLU A 87 -6.29 11.57 -1.27
C GLU A 87 -6.89 10.61 -2.29
N LYS A 88 -6.21 10.43 -3.42
CA LYS A 88 -6.61 9.49 -4.48
C LYS A 88 -5.41 8.80 -5.08
N ILE A 89 -5.61 7.58 -5.55
CA ILE A 89 -4.60 6.79 -6.25
C ILE A 89 -5.22 6.07 -7.45
N ALA A 90 -4.50 6.02 -8.57
CA ALA A 90 -4.82 5.11 -9.67
C ALA A 90 -4.13 3.77 -9.41
N SER A 91 -4.85 2.67 -9.55
CA SER A 91 -4.34 1.33 -9.33
C SER A 91 -5.00 0.33 -10.26
N LYS A 92 -4.28 -0.73 -10.58
CA LYS A 92 -4.80 -1.86 -11.32
C LYS A 92 -5.67 -2.73 -10.41
N PRO A 93 -6.80 -3.27 -10.90
CA PRO A 93 -7.68 -4.14 -10.12
C PRO A 93 -6.98 -5.34 -9.46
N GLU A 94 -5.96 -5.91 -10.12
CA GLU A 94 -5.20 -7.03 -9.58
C GLU A 94 -4.35 -6.69 -8.34
N MET A 95 -4.17 -5.41 -8.05
CA MET A 95 -3.49 -4.89 -6.86
C MET A 95 -4.46 -4.47 -5.75
N LEU A 96 -5.75 -4.73 -5.95
CA LEU A 96 -6.81 -4.38 -5.03
C LEU A 96 -7.49 -5.65 -4.50
N TRP A 97 -7.80 -5.64 -3.21
CA TRP A 97 -8.57 -6.70 -2.54
C TRP A 97 -9.78 -6.07 -1.87
N GLN A 98 -10.90 -6.75 -1.91
CA GLN A 98 -12.09 -6.32 -1.20
C GLN A 98 -11.81 -6.25 0.31
N GLN A 99 -12.28 -5.21 0.97
CA GLN A 99 -12.19 -5.12 2.43
C GLN A 99 -13.02 -6.24 3.08
N PRO A 100 -12.49 -6.95 4.07
CA PRO A 100 -13.26 -7.95 4.80
C PRO A 100 -14.50 -7.33 5.45
N ALA A 101 -15.59 -8.10 5.49
CA ALA A 101 -16.80 -7.65 6.16
C ALA A 101 -16.55 -7.34 7.65
N GLY A 102 -17.04 -6.20 8.09
CA GLY A 102 -16.86 -5.73 9.47
C GLY A 102 -15.54 -4.98 9.74
N TRP A 103 -14.62 -4.91 8.77
CA TRP A 103 -13.41 -4.11 8.92
C TRP A 103 -13.65 -2.66 8.49
N ASP A 104 -13.03 -1.75 9.22
CA ASP A 104 -12.91 -0.35 8.79
C ASP A 104 -11.71 -0.15 7.85
N SER A 105 -11.57 1.06 7.31
CA SER A 105 -10.47 1.38 6.40
C SER A 105 -9.11 1.42 7.10
N VAL A 106 -9.06 1.69 8.40
CA VAL A 106 -7.80 1.70 9.17
C VAL A 106 -7.27 0.28 9.33
N GLN A 107 -8.13 -0.65 9.73
CA GLN A 107 -7.80 -2.07 9.83
C GLN A 107 -7.38 -2.62 8.46
N SER A 108 -8.14 -2.29 7.42
CA SER A 108 -7.89 -2.75 6.06
C SER A 108 -6.57 -2.19 5.49
N ALA A 109 -6.24 -0.94 5.76
CA ALA A 109 -4.99 -0.33 5.27
C ALA A 109 -3.73 -0.91 5.92
N ALA A 110 -3.83 -1.47 7.12
CA ALA A 110 -2.70 -2.07 7.84
C ALA A 110 -2.41 -3.51 7.43
N PHE A 111 -3.19 -4.09 6.52
CA PHE A 111 -3.13 -5.52 6.19
C PHE A 111 -2.16 -5.86 5.04
N PRO A 112 -2.18 -5.18 3.87
CA PRO A 112 -1.53 -5.69 2.66
C PRO A 112 -0.03 -5.94 2.82
N VAL A 113 0.75 -4.97 3.27
CA VAL A 113 2.21 -5.10 3.34
C VAL A 113 2.62 -6.15 4.36
N ASN A 114 2.04 -6.12 5.55
CA ASN A 114 2.42 -7.02 6.63
C ASN A 114 2.09 -8.49 6.30
N PHE A 115 0.86 -8.74 5.88
CA PHE A 115 0.38 -10.11 5.66
C PHE A 115 0.89 -10.71 4.35
N LEU A 116 1.01 -9.92 3.27
CA LEU A 116 1.63 -10.40 2.04
C LEU A 116 3.10 -10.71 2.24
N THR A 117 3.82 -9.91 3.03
CA THR A 117 5.22 -10.16 3.38
C THR A 117 5.37 -11.45 4.16
N ALA A 118 4.53 -11.66 5.20
CA ALA A 118 4.52 -12.89 5.98
C ALA A 118 4.17 -14.09 5.11
N TYR A 119 3.13 -13.99 4.29
CA TYR A 119 2.72 -15.05 3.37
C TYR A 119 3.85 -15.45 2.40
N LEU A 120 4.51 -14.47 1.78
CA LEU A 120 5.64 -14.72 0.90
C LEU A 120 6.83 -15.39 1.61
N ALA A 121 7.10 -15.01 2.87
CA ALA A 121 8.14 -15.62 3.66
C ALA A 121 7.82 -17.11 3.94
N TYR A 122 6.61 -17.42 4.35
CA TYR A 122 6.16 -18.79 4.55
C TYR A 122 6.22 -19.61 3.27
N TRP A 123 5.69 -19.06 2.18
CA TRP A 123 5.71 -19.73 0.88
C TRP A 123 7.13 -20.06 0.40
N LYS A 124 8.06 -19.10 0.50
CA LYS A 124 9.48 -19.31 0.17
C LYS A 124 10.18 -20.31 1.09
N ALA A 125 9.76 -20.41 2.33
CA ALA A 125 10.26 -21.41 3.28
C ALA A 125 9.65 -22.82 3.07
N GLY A 126 8.72 -22.99 2.10
CA GLY A 126 8.02 -24.24 1.88
C GLY A 126 6.94 -24.53 2.93
N ILE A 127 6.59 -23.56 3.76
CA ILE A 127 5.52 -23.66 4.76
C ILE A 127 4.20 -23.31 4.07
N THR A 128 3.53 -24.32 3.57
CA THR A 128 2.21 -24.19 2.94
C THR A 128 1.10 -24.56 3.93
N PRO A 129 -0.17 -24.17 3.68
CA PRO A 129 -1.30 -24.62 4.49
C PRO A 129 -1.33 -26.13 4.69
N ASP A 130 -1.09 -26.93 3.65
CA ASP A 130 -1.04 -28.39 3.73
C ASP A 130 0.12 -28.91 4.61
N ALA A 131 1.25 -28.20 4.64
CA ALA A 131 2.37 -28.54 5.51
C ALA A 131 2.06 -28.25 6.98
N MET A 132 1.29 -27.20 7.26
CA MET A 132 0.84 -26.87 8.61
C MET A 132 -0.20 -27.87 9.14
N GLU A 133 -1.14 -28.33 8.32
CA GLU A 133 -2.10 -29.36 8.70
C GLU A 133 -1.42 -30.70 9.05
N LYS A 134 -0.40 -31.08 8.30
CA LYS A 134 0.37 -32.31 8.58
C LYS A 134 1.19 -32.23 9.86
N SER A 135 1.63 -31.06 10.29
CA SER A 135 2.40 -30.90 11.54
C SER A 135 1.53 -30.94 12.80
N ASN A 136 0.22 -30.69 12.69
CA ASN A 136 -0.73 -30.75 13.81
C ASN A 136 -1.27 -32.18 14.08
N ASN A 137 -0.83 -33.17 13.30
CA ASN A 137 -1.23 -34.57 13.45
C ASN A 137 -0.13 -35.47 14.05
N ILE A 138 0.82 -34.87 14.84
CA ILE A 138 1.85 -35.60 15.58
C ILE A 138 1.59 -35.48 17.08
#